data_c67c2208e2c6369001dc2b98e88f1363
#
_entry.id   c67c2208e2c6369001dc2b98e88f1363
#
_cell.length_a   1.000
_cell.length_b   1.000
_cell.length_c   1.000
_cell.angle_alpha   90.00
_cell.angle_beta   90.00
_cell.angle_gamma   90.00
#
_symmetry.space_group_name_H-M   'P 1'
#
loop_
_entity.id
_entity.type
_entity.pdbx_description
1 polymer ?
#
loop_
_entity_poly.entity_id
_entity_poly.type
_entity_poly.pdbx_seq_one_letter_code
_entity_poly.pdbx_strand_id
1 'polypeptide(L)' 'MRSKDKTLMAAIEKFVSDYTDSNGISPTMQEVADGVGSSKATVQRYIAQLCDDGILDYSGY' A
#
# COMPACT_ATOMS: atom_id res chain seq x y z
N MET A 1 18.47 10.88 -6.83
CA MET A 1 17.43 10.66 -6.54
C MET A 1 17.16 10.07 -5.31
N ARG A 2 16.11 9.85 -4.93
CA ARG A 2 15.96 9.43 -3.71
C ARG A 2 15.39 8.08 -3.68
N SER A 3 15.66 7.36 -2.68
CA SER A 3 15.10 6.08 -2.47
C SER A 3 13.65 6.24 -2.06
N LYS A 4 12.94 5.14 -1.87
CA LYS A 4 11.56 5.18 -1.45
C LYS A 4 11.43 5.80 -0.06
N ASP A 5 10.35 6.52 0.13
CA ASP A 5 10.05 7.17 1.38
C ASP A 5 9.56 6.13 2.38
N LYS A 6 10.31 5.92 3.44
CA LYS A 6 9.95 4.93 4.45
C LYS A 6 8.66 5.28 5.18
N THR A 7 8.41 6.58 5.37
CA THR A 7 7.18 7.03 6.01
C THR A 7 5.97 6.67 5.17
N LEU A 8 6.05 6.91 3.87
CA LEU A 8 4.97 6.58 2.96
C LEU A 8 4.78 5.07 2.87
N MET A 9 5.90 4.33 2.82
CA MET A 9 5.83 2.87 2.76
C MET A 9 5.12 2.31 4.00
N ALA A 10 5.45 2.81 5.17
CA ALA A 10 4.80 2.39 6.40
C ALA A 10 3.32 2.76 6.42
N ALA A 11 2.99 3.93 5.89
CA ALA A 11 1.59 4.37 5.81
C ALA A 11 0.78 3.47 4.90
N ILE A 12 1.35 3.06 3.78
CA ILE A 12 0.68 2.17 2.84
C ILE A 12 0.45 0.81 3.48
N GLU A 13 1.49 0.28 4.12
CA GLU A 13 1.40 -1.02 4.79
C GLU A 13 0.30 -0.99 5.85
N LYS A 14 0.30 0.04 6.68
CA LYS A 14 -0.69 0.17 7.75
C LYS A 14 -2.09 0.32 7.19
N PHE A 15 -2.26 1.13 6.15
CA PHE A 15 -3.56 1.33 5.54
C PHE A 15 -4.13 0.02 5.01
N VAL A 16 -3.32 -0.74 4.28
CA VAL A 16 -3.78 -2.01 3.70
C VAL A 16 -4.15 -2.99 4.81
N SER A 17 -3.31 -3.07 5.85
CA SER A 17 -3.56 -3.99 6.96
C SER A 17 -4.84 -3.62 7.70
N ASP A 18 -5.01 -2.34 8.04
CA ASP A 18 -6.20 -1.89 8.76
C ASP A 18 -7.46 -2.07 7.92
N TYR A 19 -7.38 -1.77 6.64
CA TYR A 19 -8.52 -1.91 5.76
C TYR A 19 -8.94 -3.39 5.65
N THR A 20 -7.96 -4.26 5.48
CA THR A 20 -8.23 -5.69 5.38
C THR A 20 -8.86 -6.23 6.67
N ASP A 21 -8.34 -5.80 7.81
CA ASP A 21 -8.88 -6.22 9.10
C ASP A 21 -10.32 -5.75 9.29
N SER A 22 -10.63 -4.55 8.83
CA SER A 22 -11.97 -3.98 9.01
C SER A 22 -12.98 -4.50 8.01
N ASN A 23 -12.55 -4.79 6.80
CA ASN A 23 -13.46 -5.10 5.69
C ASN A 23 -13.39 -6.53 5.19
N GLY A 24 -12.37 -7.28 5.59
CA GLY A 24 -12.19 -8.66 5.15
C GLY A 24 -11.68 -8.81 3.74
N ILE A 25 -11.39 -7.72 3.06
CA ILE A 25 -10.83 -7.74 1.69
C ILE A 25 -9.78 -6.65 1.58
N SER A 26 -8.88 -6.81 0.61
CA SER A 26 -7.85 -5.81 0.37
C SER A 26 -8.43 -4.57 -0.31
N PRO A 27 -7.90 -3.38 -0.03
CA PRO A 27 -8.35 -2.17 -0.71
C PRO A 27 -7.84 -2.14 -2.15
N THR A 28 -8.49 -1.35 -3.00
CA THR A 28 -7.97 -1.14 -4.36
C THR A 28 -6.79 -0.18 -4.30
N MET A 29 -6.02 -0.14 -5.37
CA MET A 29 -4.91 0.82 -5.46
C MET A 29 -5.38 2.24 -5.29
N GLN A 30 -6.54 2.56 -5.87
CA GLN A 30 -7.09 3.91 -5.77
C GLN A 30 -7.47 4.24 -4.32
N GLU A 31 -8.03 3.28 -3.61
CA GLU A 31 -8.41 3.49 -2.21
C GLU A 31 -7.18 3.74 -1.35
N VAL A 32 -6.12 2.99 -1.59
CA VAL A 32 -4.87 3.20 -0.85
C VAL A 32 -4.29 4.57 -1.18
N ALA A 33 -4.27 4.93 -2.45
CA ALA A 33 -3.74 6.22 -2.88
C ALA A 33 -4.49 7.38 -2.21
N ASP A 34 -5.81 7.29 -2.18
CA ASP A 34 -6.61 8.32 -1.53
C ASP A 34 -6.38 8.35 -0.03
N GLY A 35 -6.24 7.18 0.58
CA GLY A 35 -6.07 7.07 2.02
C GLY A 35 -4.72 7.59 2.51
N VAL A 36 -3.67 7.41 1.73
CA VAL A 36 -2.34 7.87 2.13
C VAL A 36 -1.95 9.20 1.48
N GLY A 37 -2.80 9.74 0.61
CA GLY A 37 -2.54 11.03 -0.02
C GLY A 37 -1.45 10.98 -1.07
N SER A 38 -1.38 9.91 -1.83
CA SER A 38 -0.35 9.76 -2.86
C SER A 38 -0.99 9.38 -4.19
N SER A 39 -0.19 9.29 -5.24
CA SER A 39 -0.71 8.90 -6.55
C SER A 39 -0.84 7.39 -6.64
N LYS A 40 -1.74 6.93 -7.49
CA LYS A 40 -1.94 5.51 -7.70
C LYS A 40 -0.68 4.82 -8.20
N ALA A 41 0.06 5.48 -9.10
CA ALA A 41 1.30 4.91 -9.63
C ALA A 41 2.35 4.72 -8.53
N THR A 42 2.46 5.70 -7.63
CA THR A 42 3.39 5.61 -6.52
C THR A 42 3.00 4.47 -5.58
N VAL A 43 1.72 4.38 -5.25
CA VAL A 43 1.22 3.32 -4.37
C VAL A 43 1.49 1.96 -4.99
N GLN A 44 1.28 1.81 -6.28
CA GLN A 44 1.49 0.55 -6.98
C GLN A 44 2.94 0.10 -6.84
N ARG A 45 3.89 1.02 -6.98
CA ARG A 45 5.30 0.69 -6.82
C ARG A 45 5.63 0.23 -5.41
N TYR A 46 5.09 0.93 -4.42
CA TYR A 46 5.37 0.62 -3.02
C TYR A 46 4.75 -0.72 -2.64
N ILE A 47 3.53 -0.97 -3.08
CA ILE A 47 2.87 -2.23 -2.78
C ILE A 47 3.60 -3.39 -3.45
N ALA A 48 4.06 -3.21 -4.69
CA ALA A 48 4.82 -4.24 -5.37
C ALA A 48 6.10 -4.57 -4.59
N GLN A 49 6.78 -3.56 -4.07
CA GLN A 49 7.97 -3.77 -3.29
C GLN A 49 7.67 -4.50 -1.97
N LEU A 50 6.60 -4.11 -1.29
CA LEU A 50 6.23 -4.74 -0.03
C LEU A 50 5.84 -6.21 -0.23
N CYS A 51 5.15 -6.50 -1.31
CA CYS A 51 4.79 -7.89 -1.63
C CYS A 51 6.04 -8.70 -1.97
N ASP A 52 6.96 -8.11 -2.71
CA ASP A 52 8.18 -8.77 -3.11
C ASP A 52 9.06 -9.10 -1.91
N ASP A 53 9.04 -8.23 -0.91
CA ASP A 53 9.79 -8.44 0.32
C ASP A 53 9.08 -9.37 1.29
N GLY A 54 7.88 -9.81 0.98
CA GLY A 54 7.13 -10.69 1.85
C GLY A 54 6.52 -9.99 3.06
N ILE A 55 6.50 -8.67 3.06
CA ILE A 55 5.96 -7.91 4.18
C ILE A 55 4.46 -7.79 4.09
N LEU A 56 3.93 -7.68 2.87
CA LEU A 56 2.52 -7.43 2.66
C LEU A 56 1.93 -8.50 1.75
N ASP A 57 0.77 -9.03 2.14
CA ASP A 57 0.04 -10.00 1.34
C ASP A 57 -1.15 -9.26 0.72
N TYR A 58 -0.93 -8.72 -0.47
CA TYR A 58 -1.92 -7.89 -1.13
C TYR A 58 -2.31 -8.51 -2.45
N SER A 59 -3.60 -8.79 -2.60
CA SER A 59 -4.09 -9.39 -3.83
C SER A 59 -4.88 -8.42 -4.69
N GLY A 60 -4.95 -7.19 -4.37
CA GLY A 60 -5.68 -6.14 -4.99
C GLY A 60 -6.15 -6.25 -6.44
N TYR A 61 -6.87 -5.28 -6.91
CA TYR A 61 -7.55 -5.33 -8.19
C TYR A 61 -7.11 -4.22 -9.11
#